data_e4a81f18cae02a6abfaf770b04cd3a7c
#
_entry.id   e4a81f18cae02a6abfaf770b04cd3a7c
#
_cell.length_a   1.000
_cell.length_b   1.000
_cell.length_c   1.000
_cell.angle_alpha   90.00
_cell.angle_beta   90.00
_cell.angle_gamma   90.00
#
_symmetry.space_group_name_H-M   'P 1'
#
loop_
_entity.id
_entity.type
_entity.pdbx_description
1 polymer ?
#
loop_
_entity_poly.entity_id
_entity_poly.type
_entity_poly.pdbx_seq_one_letter_code
_entity_poly.pdbx_strand_id
1 'polypeptide(L)'
;KKLIWHLEEPRVGQSYPNFYVAQLASKFCKVVLSGDGGDEIFAGYPWRYYRAVNNDNFENYIQKYFNFWQRLIPQEKTSQLFSPLSEEIINFNPKDLFTNIFKTHKSKIKRPEDYINHSLYFEAKTFLHGLLTVEDKISMAHGLETRVPFLDNDLVDFASSVPVKYK
;
A
#
# COMPACT_ATOMS: atom_id res chain seq x y z
N LYS A 1 7.51 6.32 -22.49
CA LYS A 1 7.47 4.96 -23.07
C LYS A 1 8.42 4.01 -22.33
N LYS A 2 9.71 4.33 -22.12
CA LYS A 2 10.66 3.45 -21.39
C LYS A 2 10.17 3.07 -20.00
N LEU A 3 9.71 4.03 -19.20
CA LEU A 3 9.19 3.77 -17.87
C LEU A 3 8.05 2.74 -17.87
N ILE A 4 7.06 2.92 -18.75
CA ILE A 4 5.91 1.99 -18.86
C ILE A 4 6.38 0.59 -19.27
N TRP A 5 7.39 0.51 -20.14
CA TRP A 5 7.99 -0.76 -20.54
C TRP A 5 8.58 -1.52 -19.32
N HIS A 6 9.34 -0.83 -18.48
CA HIS A 6 9.94 -1.45 -17.29
C HIS A 6 8.93 -1.77 -16.20
N LEU A 7 7.91 -0.92 -16.04
CA LEU A 7 6.84 -1.16 -15.05
C LEU A 7 5.85 -2.24 -15.50
N GLU A 8 5.75 -2.51 -16.82
CA GLU A 8 4.77 -3.44 -17.43
C GLU A 8 3.31 -3.00 -17.22
N GLU A 9 3.11 -1.81 -16.68
CA GLU A 9 1.78 -1.23 -16.43
C GLU A 9 1.83 0.30 -16.51
N PRO A 10 0.73 0.96 -16.90
CA PRO A 10 0.62 2.41 -16.81
C PRO A 10 0.46 2.83 -15.35
N ARG A 11 1.42 3.58 -14.81
CA ARG A 11 1.32 4.20 -13.49
C ARG A 11 1.49 5.70 -13.60
N VAL A 12 0.80 6.41 -12.71
CA VAL A 12 0.88 7.87 -12.54
C VAL A 12 1.55 8.21 -11.21
N GLY A 13 1.91 9.47 -11.03
CA GLY A 13 2.48 9.97 -9.77
C GLY A 13 3.99 9.85 -9.72
N GLN A 14 4.53 9.39 -8.61
CA GLN A 14 5.97 9.43 -8.30
C GLN A 14 6.85 8.52 -9.15
N SER A 15 6.29 7.56 -9.87
CA SER A 15 7.07 6.63 -10.70
C SER A 15 7.93 7.34 -11.76
N TYR A 16 7.44 8.46 -12.29
CA TYR A 16 8.19 9.23 -13.28
C TYR A 16 9.44 9.91 -12.68
N PRO A 17 9.37 10.75 -11.64
CA PRO A 17 10.56 11.31 -11.02
C PRO A 17 11.50 10.25 -10.45
N ASN A 18 10.99 9.18 -9.83
CA ASN A 18 11.82 8.11 -9.27
C ASN A 18 12.65 7.41 -10.36
N PHE A 19 12.12 7.22 -11.57
CA PHE A 19 12.86 6.67 -12.68
C PHE A 19 14.10 7.50 -13.01
N TYR A 20 14.00 8.83 -13.02
CA TYR A 20 15.15 9.69 -13.29
C TYR A 20 16.10 9.82 -12.10
N VAL A 21 15.59 9.75 -10.88
CA VAL A 21 16.42 9.67 -9.66
C VAL A 21 17.27 8.41 -9.68
N ALA A 22 16.68 7.25 -9.96
CA ALA A 22 17.40 6.00 -10.11
C ALA A 22 18.43 6.04 -11.24
N GLN A 23 18.07 6.63 -12.40
CA GLN A 23 19.00 6.84 -13.51
C GLN A 23 20.19 7.73 -13.11
N LEU A 24 19.95 8.77 -12.34
CA LEU A 24 21.01 9.65 -11.84
C LEU A 24 21.92 8.92 -10.85
N ALA A 25 21.33 8.28 -9.85
CA ALA A 25 22.07 7.57 -8.79
C ALA A 25 22.94 6.45 -9.36
N SER A 26 22.45 5.73 -10.37
CA SER A 26 23.21 4.62 -11.01
C SER A 26 24.54 5.05 -11.67
N LYS A 27 24.72 6.36 -11.92
CA LYS A 27 25.97 6.89 -12.43
C LYS A 27 27.07 7.00 -11.36
N PHE A 28 26.71 6.98 -10.09
CA PHE A 28 27.61 7.22 -8.97
C PHE A 28 27.80 5.99 -8.09
N CYS A 29 26.80 5.12 -7.97
CA CYS A 29 26.83 3.94 -7.13
C CYS A 29 26.02 2.79 -7.72
N LYS A 30 26.23 1.60 -7.17
CA LYS A 30 25.51 0.37 -7.55
C LYS A 30 24.42 -0.01 -6.57
N VAL A 31 24.50 0.52 -5.35
CA VAL A 31 23.57 0.24 -4.25
C VAL A 31 23.18 1.55 -3.60
N VAL A 32 21.90 1.70 -3.29
CA VAL A 32 21.33 2.84 -2.55
C VAL A 32 20.41 2.36 -1.44
N LEU A 33 20.21 3.22 -0.45
CA LEU A 33 19.19 3.00 0.59
C LEU A 33 17.95 3.82 0.25
N SER A 34 16.77 3.22 0.35
CA SER A 34 15.47 3.87 0.22
C SER A 34 14.80 4.03 1.58
N GLY A 35 13.93 5.05 1.69
CA GLY A 35 13.06 5.26 2.83
C GLY A 35 11.74 4.46 2.80
N ASP A 36 11.53 3.62 1.79
CA ASP A 36 10.30 2.85 1.64
C ASP A 36 10.03 1.95 2.85
N GLY A 37 8.78 1.87 3.24
CA GLY A 37 8.31 1.10 4.38
C GLY A 37 8.24 1.91 5.69
N GLY A 38 8.98 3.02 5.80
CA GLY A 38 8.98 3.84 7.03
C GLY A 38 7.59 4.35 7.39
N ASP A 39 6.89 4.93 6.44
CA ASP A 39 5.53 5.44 6.64
C ASP A 39 4.52 4.32 6.95
N GLU A 40 4.67 3.17 6.31
CA GLU A 40 3.77 2.03 6.44
C GLU A 40 3.87 1.37 7.82
N ILE A 41 5.05 1.34 8.43
CA ILE A 41 5.24 0.70 9.74
C ILE A 41 5.11 1.68 10.92
N PHE A 42 5.36 2.99 10.69
CA PHE A 42 5.32 4.04 11.72
C PHE A 42 4.18 5.06 11.54
N ALA A 43 3.14 4.72 10.78
CA ALA A 43 1.95 5.54 10.57
C ALA A 43 2.24 6.93 9.96
N GLY A 44 3.13 7.02 8.98
CA GLY A 44 3.53 8.28 8.34
C GLY A 44 2.43 8.96 7.51
N TYR A 45 1.26 8.32 7.34
CA TYR A 45 0.12 8.88 6.63
C TYR A 45 -1.08 9.17 7.55
N PRO A 46 -0.98 10.10 8.51
CA PRO A 46 -2.01 10.30 9.54
C PRO A 46 -3.40 10.58 8.95
N TRP A 47 -3.48 11.28 7.80
CA TRP A 47 -4.75 11.58 7.12
C TRP A 47 -5.50 10.32 6.62
N ARG A 48 -4.82 9.18 6.46
CA ARG A 48 -5.46 7.91 6.10
C ARG A 48 -6.16 7.30 7.31
N TYR A 49 -5.52 7.39 8.47
CA TYR A 49 -5.91 6.67 9.68
C TYR A 49 -6.95 7.43 10.52
N TYR A 50 -6.92 8.76 10.54
CA TYR A 50 -7.91 9.56 11.26
C TYR A 50 -9.34 9.31 10.77
N ARG A 51 -9.52 8.97 9.51
CA ARG A 51 -10.81 8.55 8.96
C ARG A 51 -11.29 7.22 9.51
N ALA A 52 -10.37 6.39 10.00
CA ALA A 52 -10.65 5.08 10.53
C ALA A 52 -10.89 5.08 12.05
N VAL A 53 -10.36 6.07 12.78
CA VAL A 53 -10.38 6.08 14.25
C VAL A 53 -11.76 6.32 14.83
N ASN A 54 -12.59 7.17 14.22
CA ASN A 54 -13.93 7.48 14.70
C ASN A 54 -14.97 6.48 14.16
N ASN A 55 -14.89 5.23 14.58
CA ASN A 55 -15.82 4.18 14.19
C ASN A 55 -16.40 3.48 15.41
N ASP A 56 -17.71 3.22 15.37
CA ASP A 56 -18.43 2.54 16.44
C ASP A 56 -18.20 1.03 16.40
N ASN A 57 -17.92 0.48 15.21
CA ASN A 57 -17.71 -0.94 15.01
C ASN A 57 -16.81 -1.23 13.81
N PHE A 58 -16.39 -2.49 13.70
CA PHE A 58 -15.51 -2.96 12.62
C PHE A 58 -16.10 -2.82 11.22
N GLU A 59 -17.39 -3.01 11.06
CA GLU A 59 -18.06 -2.91 9.76
C GLU A 59 -18.04 -1.48 9.22
N ASN A 60 -18.33 -0.49 10.08
CA ASN A 60 -18.22 0.93 9.74
C ASN A 60 -16.79 1.32 9.37
N TYR A 61 -15.80 0.80 10.11
CA TYR A 61 -14.40 0.99 9.78
C TYR A 61 -14.08 0.44 8.38
N ILE A 62 -14.43 -0.81 8.10
CA ILE A 62 -14.20 -1.44 6.80
C ILE A 62 -14.85 -0.62 5.68
N GLN A 63 -16.10 -0.18 5.85
CA GLN A 63 -16.80 0.61 4.84
C GLN A 63 -16.09 1.93 4.54
N LYS A 64 -15.71 2.68 5.57
CA LYS A 64 -15.02 3.97 5.41
C LYS A 64 -13.63 3.81 4.81
N TYR A 65 -12.90 2.80 5.25
CA TYR A 65 -11.53 2.55 4.79
C TYR A 65 -11.51 2.00 3.36
N PHE A 66 -12.45 1.13 3.01
CA PHE A 66 -12.66 0.67 1.64
C PHE A 66 -12.99 1.84 0.70
N ASN A 67 -13.93 2.71 1.07
CA ASN A 67 -14.28 3.89 0.28
C ASN A 67 -13.07 4.82 0.07
N PHE A 68 -12.19 4.92 1.05
CA PHE A 68 -10.95 5.68 0.90
C PHE A 68 -10.01 5.06 -0.15
N TRP A 69 -9.90 3.73 -0.20
CA TRP A 69 -9.02 3.03 -1.14
C TRP A 69 -9.62 2.89 -2.54
N GLN A 70 -10.93 2.95 -2.67
CA GLN A 70 -11.65 2.90 -3.96
C GLN A 70 -11.57 4.26 -4.68
N ARG A 71 -10.37 4.68 -5.09
CA ARG A 71 -10.13 6.05 -5.56
C ARG A 71 -10.43 6.29 -7.03
N LEU A 72 -10.31 5.28 -7.88
CA LEU A 72 -10.31 5.47 -9.33
C LEU A 72 -11.66 5.18 -9.96
N ILE A 73 -12.28 4.06 -9.58
CA ILE A 73 -13.52 3.59 -10.19
C ILE A 73 -14.50 3.23 -9.09
N PRO A 74 -15.62 3.94 -8.97
CA PRO A 74 -16.70 3.56 -8.06
C PRO A 74 -17.19 2.14 -8.38
N GLN A 75 -17.53 1.35 -7.36
CA GLN A 75 -17.95 -0.04 -7.52
C GLN A 75 -19.16 -0.19 -8.46
N GLU A 76 -20.08 0.74 -8.41
CA GLU A 76 -21.29 0.78 -9.27
C GLU A 76 -20.96 0.95 -10.77
N LYS A 77 -19.77 1.43 -11.11
CA LYS A 77 -19.30 1.57 -12.49
C LYS A 77 -18.47 0.41 -13.00
N THR A 78 -18.13 -0.53 -12.12
CA THR A 78 -17.25 -1.66 -12.48
C THR A 78 -17.85 -2.51 -13.59
N SER A 79 -19.13 -2.84 -13.51
CA SER A 79 -19.82 -3.62 -14.56
C SER A 79 -19.88 -2.91 -15.90
N GLN A 80 -20.03 -1.59 -15.90
CA GLN A 80 -20.02 -0.78 -17.13
C GLN A 80 -18.62 -0.74 -17.76
N LEU A 81 -17.59 -0.56 -16.95
CA LEU A 81 -16.20 -0.50 -17.42
C LEU A 81 -15.73 -1.85 -17.99
N PHE A 82 -16.09 -2.93 -17.32
CA PHE A 82 -15.71 -4.28 -17.72
C PHE A 82 -16.82 -5.03 -18.47
N SER A 83 -17.69 -4.29 -19.16
CA SER A 83 -18.81 -4.89 -19.91
C SER A 83 -18.44 -6.05 -20.83
N PRO A 84 -17.27 -6.05 -21.52
CA PRO A 84 -16.85 -7.20 -22.31
C PRO A 84 -16.56 -8.47 -21.49
N LEU A 85 -16.31 -8.32 -20.17
CA LEU A 85 -16.00 -9.39 -19.23
C LEU A 85 -17.08 -9.54 -18.16
N SER A 86 -18.28 -9.01 -18.42
CA SER A 86 -19.35 -8.90 -17.41
C SER A 86 -19.77 -10.24 -16.82
N GLU A 87 -19.78 -11.30 -17.61
CA GLU A 87 -20.14 -12.65 -17.12
C GLU A 87 -19.11 -13.21 -16.14
N GLU A 88 -17.83 -12.93 -16.33
CA GLU A 88 -16.75 -13.38 -15.47
C GLU A 88 -16.69 -12.62 -14.14
N ILE A 89 -17.08 -11.33 -14.15
CA ILE A 89 -16.94 -10.44 -12.99
C ILE A 89 -18.26 -10.17 -12.25
N ILE A 90 -19.39 -10.71 -12.71
CA ILE A 90 -20.73 -10.42 -12.15
C ILE A 90 -20.83 -10.70 -10.64
N ASN A 91 -20.09 -11.71 -10.17
CA ASN A 91 -20.02 -12.10 -8.77
C ASN A 91 -18.78 -11.55 -8.03
N PHE A 92 -17.96 -10.74 -8.72
CA PHE A 92 -16.76 -10.21 -8.13
C PHE A 92 -17.04 -8.96 -7.33
N ASN A 93 -16.79 -9.02 -6.02
CA ASN A 93 -16.92 -7.87 -5.13
C ASN A 93 -15.55 -7.48 -4.56
N PRO A 94 -14.97 -6.36 -4.98
CA PRO A 94 -13.68 -5.89 -4.45
C PRO A 94 -13.66 -5.72 -2.93
N LYS A 95 -14.81 -5.37 -2.32
CA LYS A 95 -14.94 -5.22 -0.86
C LYS A 95 -14.72 -6.54 -0.13
N ASP A 96 -15.09 -7.66 -0.71
CA ASP A 96 -14.89 -8.98 -0.09
C ASP A 96 -13.39 -9.32 -0.03
N LEU A 97 -12.64 -9.04 -1.09
CA LEU A 97 -11.18 -9.19 -1.08
C LEU A 97 -10.54 -8.27 -0.04
N PHE A 98 -10.95 -7.01 -0.03
CA PHE A 98 -10.50 -6.03 0.94
C PHE A 98 -10.73 -6.52 2.38
N THR A 99 -11.94 -7.00 2.69
CA THR A 99 -12.31 -7.49 4.02
C THR A 99 -11.56 -8.76 4.40
N ASN A 100 -11.31 -9.65 3.44
CA ASN A 100 -10.60 -10.91 3.69
C ASN A 100 -9.16 -10.71 4.17
N ILE A 101 -8.49 -9.62 3.80
CA ILE A 101 -7.15 -9.29 4.30
C ILE A 101 -7.17 -9.16 5.83
N PHE A 102 -8.21 -8.57 6.39
CA PHE A 102 -8.35 -8.37 7.84
C PHE A 102 -8.69 -9.66 8.59
N LYS A 103 -9.29 -10.66 7.94
CA LYS A 103 -9.65 -11.94 8.59
C LYS A 103 -8.45 -12.71 9.13
N THR A 104 -7.28 -12.50 8.56
CA THR A 104 -6.03 -13.12 9.01
C THR A 104 -5.39 -12.38 10.19
N HIS A 105 -5.80 -11.15 10.42
CA HIS A 105 -5.27 -10.33 11.51
C HIS A 105 -6.05 -10.57 12.80
N LYS A 106 -5.44 -11.31 13.73
CA LYS A 106 -6.08 -11.78 14.97
C LYS A 106 -6.09 -10.74 16.10
N SER A 107 -5.62 -9.52 15.88
CA SER A 107 -5.61 -8.53 16.96
C SER A 107 -7.04 -8.14 17.36
N LYS A 108 -7.30 -8.08 18.66
CA LYS A 108 -8.61 -7.68 19.19
C LYS A 108 -8.69 -6.16 19.18
N ILE A 109 -9.72 -5.63 18.55
CA ILE A 109 -10.07 -4.22 18.65
C ILE A 109 -10.71 -3.99 20.01
N LYS A 110 -10.05 -3.20 20.84
CA LYS A 110 -10.54 -2.80 22.16
C LYS A 110 -10.75 -1.29 22.26
N ARG A 111 -10.03 -0.53 21.46
CA ARG A 111 -10.02 0.93 21.46
C ARG A 111 -10.05 1.45 20.03
N PRO A 112 -10.53 2.70 19.80
CA PRO A 112 -10.52 3.31 18.47
C PRO A 112 -9.14 3.30 17.80
N GLU A 113 -8.07 3.48 18.58
CA GLU A 113 -6.71 3.51 18.05
C GLU A 113 -6.27 2.14 17.46
N ASP A 114 -6.87 1.06 17.88
CA ASP A 114 -6.54 -0.27 17.36
C ASP A 114 -6.87 -0.40 15.86
N TYR A 115 -7.80 0.41 15.35
CA TYR A 115 -8.06 0.51 13.90
C TYR A 115 -6.85 1.03 13.12
N ILE A 116 -5.98 1.84 13.74
CA ILE A 116 -4.73 2.29 13.11
C ILE A 116 -3.83 1.08 12.85
N ASN A 117 -3.64 0.19 13.82
CA ASN A 117 -2.85 -1.02 13.63
C ASN A 117 -3.46 -1.93 12.54
N HIS A 118 -4.78 -2.02 12.44
CA HIS A 118 -5.43 -2.74 11.33
C HIS A 118 -5.14 -2.09 9.98
N SER A 119 -5.16 -0.75 9.91
CA SER A 119 -4.83 -0.01 8.70
C SER A 119 -3.37 -0.22 8.30
N LEU A 120 -2.43 -0.14 9.24
CA LEU A 120 -1.01 -0.42 8.99
C LEU A 120 -0.80 -1.86 8.50
N TYR A 121 -1.45 -2.84 9.12
CA TYR A 121 -1.39 -4.23 8.66
C TYR A 121 -1.90 -4.37 7.21
N PHE A 122 -3.04 -3.73 6.89
CA PHE A 122 -3.57 -3.74 5.53
C PHE A 122 -2.59 -3.11 4.54
N GLU A 123 -2.03 -1.94 4.86
CA GLU A 123 -1.09 -1.25 3.98
C GLU A 123 0.20 -2.03 3.79
N ALA A 124 0.72 -2.66 4.83
CA ALA A 124 1.89 -3.53 4.72
C ALA A 124 1.62 -4.74 3.80
N LYS A 125 0.42 -5.31 3.84
CA LYS A 125 0.04 -6.47 3.01
C LYS A 125 -0.32 -6.14 1.57
N THR A 126 -0.66 -4.90 1.25
CA THR A 126 -1.18 -4.49 -0.07
C THR A 126 -0.39 -3.35 -0.68
N PHE A 127 -0.51 -2.16 -0.11
CA PHE A 127 0.07 -0.93 -0.64
C PHE A 127 1.60 -0.97 -0.70
N LEU A 128 2.24 -1.39 0.39
CA LEU A 128 3.69 -1.52 0.47
C LEU A 128 4.25 -2.49 -0.57
N HIS A 129 3.59 -3.63 -0.78
CA HIS A 129 3.98 -4.56 -1.84
C HIS A 129 4.02 -3.88 -3.21
N GLY A 130 3.02 -3.06 -3.52
CA GLY A 130 2.99 -2.27 -4.75
C GLY A 130 4.12 -1.24 -4.85
N LEU A 131 4.47 -0.58 -3.74
CA LEU A 131 5.59 0.37 -3.69
C LEU A 131 6.91 -0.34 -3.98
N LEU A 132 7.19 -1.44 -3.27
CA LEU A 132 8.43 -2.22 -3.44
C LEU A 132 8.58 -2.78 -4.86
N THR A 133 7.49 -3.26 -5.45
CA THR A 133 7.51 -3.75 -6.84
C THR A 133 7.88 -2.64 -7.82
N VAL A 134 7.35 -1.43 -7.62
CA VAL A 134 7.68 -0.28 -8.47
C VAL A 134 9.11 0.17 -8.27
N GLU A 135 9.55 0.29 -7.02
CA GLU A 135 10.92 0.70 -6.70
C GLU A 135 11.94 -0.28 -7.30
N ASP A 136 11.74 -1.59 -7.14
CA ASP A 136 12.59 -2.63 -7.71
C ASP A 136 12.65 -2.52 -9.24
N LYS A 137 11.51 -2.48 -9.94
CA LYS A 137 11.46 -2.36 -11.39
C LYS A 137 12.13 -1.10 -11.92
N ILE A 138 11.95 0.02 -11.24
CA ILE A 138 12.52 1.31 -11.62
C ILE A 138 14.04 1.33 -11.42
N SER A 139 14.51 0.90 -10.27
CA SER A 139 15.94 0.88 -9.95
C SER A 139 16.69 -0.13 -10.81
N MET A 140 16.14 -1.32 -10.97
CA MET A 140 16.72 -2.36 -11.84
C MET A 140 16.73 -2.00 -13.30
N ALA A 141 15.82 -1.13 -13.79
CA ALA A 141 15.89 -0.56 -15.14
C ALA A 141 17.21 0.19 -15.42
N HIS A 142 17.91 0.58 -14.37
CA HIS A 142 19.20 1.29 -14.40
C HIS A 142 20.34 0.49 -13.80
N GLY A 143 20.13 -0.78 -13.45
CA GLY A 143 21.13 -1.64 -12.80
C GLY A 143 21.56 -1.11 -11.43
N LEU A 144 20.61 -0.51 -10.69
CA LEU A 144 20.80 0.03 -9.35
C LEU A 144 20.07 -0.87 -8.35
N GLU A 145 20.78 -1.38 -7.36
CA GLU A 145 20.21 -2.15 -6.25
C GLU A 145 19.66 -1.18 -5.18
N THR A 146 18.38 -1.25 -4.88
CA THR A 146 17.75 -0.49 -3.79
C THR A 146 17.54 -1.40 -2.59
N ARG A 147 18.02 -0.98 -1.43
CA ARG A 147 17.80 -1.65 -0.13
C ARG A 147 16.89 -0.80 0.74
N VAL A 148 15.99 -1.47 1.48
CA VAL A 148 14.93 -0.86 2.28
C VAL A 148 15.14 -1.14 3.79
N PRO A 149 16.05 -0.41 4.46
CA PRO A 149 16.43 -0.72 5.84
C PRO A 149 15.27 -0.62 6.84
N PHE A 150 14.23 0.16 6.56
CA PHE A 150 13.03 0.20 7.41
C PHE A 150 12.26 -1.13 7.42
N LEU A 151 12.48 -1.99 6.45
CA LEU A 151 11.83 -3.31 6.36
C LEU A 151 12.72 -4.45 6.85
N ASP A 152 13.78 -4.13 7.61
CA ASP A 152 14.49 -5.13 8.38
C ASP A 152 13.53 -5.85 9.34
N ASN A 153 13.62 -7.18 9.44
CA ASN A 153 12.67 -7.99 10.19
C ASN A 153 12.62 -7.60 11.67
N ASP A 154 13.77 -7.35 12.30
CA ASP A 154 13.83 -6.98 13.71
C ASP A 154 13.18 -5.60 13.93
N LEU A 155 13.38 -4.67 13.00
CA LEU A 155 12.76 -3.35 13.06
C LEU A 155 11.26 -3.42 12.84
N VAL A 156 10.78 -4.22 11.91
CA VAL A 156 9.33 -4.44 11.67
C VAL A 156 8.66 -5.06 12.90
N ASP A 157 9.29 -6.06 13.51
CA ASP A 157 8.79 -6.69 14.73
C ASP A 157 8.74 -5.70 15.90
N PHE A 158 9.80 -4.92 16.07
CA PHE A 158 9.81 -3.82 17.04
C PHE A 158 8.69 -2.82 16.78
N ALA A 159 8.60 -2.27 15.56
CA ALA A 159 7.58 -1.28 15.19
C ALA A 159 6.16 -1.82 15.39
N SER A 160 5.93 -3.11 15.12
CA SER A 160 4.65 -3.77 15.35
C SER A 160 4.27 -3.81 16.82
N SER A 161 5.25 -3.87 17.71
CA SER A 161 5.06 -3.88 19.17
C SER A 161 4.82 -2.48 19.77
N VAL A 162 5.22 -1.42 19.05
CA VAL A 162 5.10 -0.03 19.52
C VAL A 162 3.63 0.37 19.63
N PRO A 163 3.18 0.91 20.80
CA PRO A 163 1.83 1.43 20.93
C PRO A 163 1.52 2.55 19.94
N VAL A 164 0.29 2.58 19.42
CA VAL A 164 -0.16 3.55 18.41
C VAL A 164 0.14 5.00 18.76
N LYS A 165 0.05 5.35 20.05
CA LYS A 165 0.33 6.73 20.53
C LYS A 165 1.77 7.21 20.29
N TYR A 166 2.67 6.32 19.92
CA TYR A 166 4.07 6.63 19.63
C TYR A 166 4.45 6.41 18.15
N LYS A 167 3.45 6.10 17.33
CA LYS A 167 3.60 5.94 15.88
C LYS A 167 3.24 7.21 15.13
#